data_1e9b6d3a5d6165296aae3c398f37129f
#
_entry.id   1e9b6d3a5d6165296aae3c398f37129f
#
_cell.length_a   1.000
_cell.length_b   1.000
_cell.length_c   1.000
_cell.angle_alpha   90.00
_cell.angle_beta   90.00
_cell.angle_gamma   90.00
#
_symmetry.space_group_name_H-M   'P 1'
#
loop_
_entity.id
_entity.type
_entity.pdbx_description
1 polymer ?
#
loop_
_entity_poly.entity_id
_entity_poly.type
_entity_poly.pdbx_seq_one_letter_code
_entity_poly.pdbx_strand_id
1 'polypeptide(L)'
;MTHKPINKYLEVAVSAPIGKPLTYLSPADCQQLLMPGMLVLVPLAGRKITGYILSTVDSAPSGQQIKEIYEVLDSRPLFPANQVRFFKWIAKYYHYPIGEVIKTALPAGLTKKSGRRVLLTETGSRHSELIETELNTPWLSSLLDKGEISPHTTGKLWSTKDRRLLESWEKK
;
A
#
# COMPACT_ATOMS: atom_id res chain seq x y z
N MET A 1 29.29 -19.90 3.42
CA MET A 1 27.99 -20.60 3.54
C MET A 1 26.92 -19.66 3.00
N THR A 2 26.51 -19.87 1.77
CA THR A 2 25.49 -19.05 1.10
C THR A 2 24.12 -19.42 1.67
N HIS A 3 23.57 -18.57 2.53
CA HIS A 3 22.17 -18.72 2.93
C HIS A 3 21.29 -18.49 1.68
N LYS A 4 20.75 -19.59 1.16
CA LYS A 4 19.67 -19.54 0.17
C LYS A 4 18.51 -18.81 0.83
N PRO A 5 18.00 -17.71 0.27
CA PRO A 5 16.85 -17.00 0.84
C PRO A 5 15.68 -18.00 0.89
N ILE A 6 15.18 -18.27 2.07
CA ILE A 6 13.98 -19.07 2.24
C ILE A 6 12.83 -18.16 1.81
N ASN A 7 12.40 -18.31 0.56
CA ASN A 7 11.21 -17.63 0.06
C ASN A 7 10.03 -18.05 0.94
N LYS A 8 9.64 -17.17 1.84
CA LYS A 8 8.46 -17.38 2.69
C LYS A 8 7.24 -16.83 1.98
N TYR A 9 6.22 -17.63 1.87
CA TYR A 9 4.91 -17.17 1.41
C TYR A 9 4.15 -16.60 2.60
N LEU A 10 3.38 -15.54 2.34
CA LEU A 10 2.65 -14.77 3.33
C LEU A 10 1.16 -14.85 3.01
N GLU A 11 0.36 -15.28 3.95
CA GLU A 11 -1.10 -15.13 3.89
C GLU A 11 -1.44 -13.70 4.35
N VAL A 12 -2.00 -12.88 3.47
CA VAL A 12 -2.24 -11.46 3.73
C VAL A 12 -3.73 -11.13 3.58
N ALA A 13 -4.29 -10.51 4.61
CA ALA A 13 -5.61 -9.90 4.58
C ALA A 13 -5.48 -8.48 3.99
N VAL A 14 -5.93 -8.27 2.75
CA VAL A 14 -5.86 -6.96 2.09
C VAL A 14 -6.99 -6.04 2.56
N SER A 15 -6.69 -4.74 2.70
CA SER A 15 -7.68 -3.70 3.04
C SER A 15 -8.55 -3.36 1.82
N ALA A 16 -9.26 -4.35 1.32
CA ALA A 16 -10.17 -4.28 0.19
C ALA A 16 -11.33 -5.28 0.41
N PRO A 17 -12.47 -5.12 -0.27
CA PRO A 17 -13.64 -6.00 -0.12
C PRO A 17 -13.40 -7.37 -0.77
N ILE A 18 -12.35 -8.08 -0.37
CA ILE A 18 -12.00 -9.42 -0.80
C ILE A 18 -12.27 -10.40 0.34
N GLY A 19 -13.16 -11.35 0.10
CA GLY A 19 -13.70 -12.26 1.13
C GLY A 19 -12.67 -13.24 1.70
N LYS A 20 -11.51 -13.44 1.04
CA LYS A 20 -10.47 -14.39 1.49
C LYS A 20 -9.09 -13.74 1.48
N PRO A 21 -8.18 -14.19 2.36
CA PRO A 21 -6.78 -13.76 2.30
C PRO A 21 -6.12 -14.16 0.97
N LEU A 22 -5.10 -13.40 0.59
CA LEU A 22 -4.30 -13.64 -0.61
C LEU A 22 -2.89 -14.06 -0.21
N THR A 23 -2.25 -14.88 -1.05
CA THR A 23 -0.87 -15.30 -0.84
C THR A 23 0.08 -14.39 -1.62
N TYR A 24 1.13 -13.95 -0.93
CA TYR A 24 2.21 -13.15 -1.51
C TYR A 24 3.57 -13.76 -1.17
N LEU A 25 4.59 -13.40 -1.93
CA LEU A 25 5.97 -13.77 -1.68
C LEU A 25 6.64 -12.70 -0.81
N SER A 26 7.49 -13.11 0.11
CA SER A 26 8.34 -12.16 0.83
C SER A 26 9.49 -11.70 -0.08
N PRO A 27 9.96 -10.42 -0.01
CA PRO A 27 11.11 -9.96 -0.76
C PRO A 27 12.36 -10.78 -0.41
N ALA A 28 13.16 -11.08 -1.43
CA ALA A 28 14.36 -11.89 -1.25
C ALA A 28 15.43 -11.21 -0.37
N ASP A 29 15.44 -9.89 -0.36
CA ASP A 29 16.33 -9.02 0.41
C ASP A 29 15.75 -8.62 1.79
N CYS A 30 14.55 -9.11 2.14
CA CYS A 30 13.93 -8.81 3.40
C CYS A 30 14.67 -9.50 4.56
N GLN A 31 15.53 -8.74 5.24
CA GLN A 31 16.24 -9.20 6.44
C GLN A 31 15.35 -9.22 7.69
N GLN A 32 14.20 -8.59 7.63
CA GLN A 32 13.27 -8.49 8.74
C GLN A 32 12.47 -9.79 8.91
N LEU A 33 12.31 -10.23 10.16
CA LEU A 33 11.41 -11.33 10.49
C LEU A 33 9.95 -10.89 10.27
N LEU A 34 9.30 -11.48 9.27
CA LEU A 34 7.90 -11.20 8.96
C LEU A 34 7.00 -12.00 9.89
N MET A 35 6.15 -11.31 10.64
CA MET A 35 5.28 -11.87 11.66
C MET A 35 3.79 -11.51 11.41
N PRO A 36 2.86 -12.35 11.88
CA PRO A 36 1.45 -12.02 11.89
C PRO A 36 1.18 -10.69 12.59
N GLY A 37 0.27 -9.90 12.03
CA GLY A 37 -0.06 -8.56 12.54
C GLY A 37 0.73 -7.42 11.92
N MET A 38 1.79 -7.68 11.16
CA MET A 38 2.52 -6.63 10.46
C MET A 38 1.74 -6.06 9.29
N LEU A 39 1.93 -4.75 9.08
CA LEU A 39 1.32 -4.01 7.96
C LEU A 39 2.26 -4.02 6.76
N VAL A 40 1.74 -4.41 5.61
CA VAL A 40 2.48 -4.51 4.35
C VAL A 40 1.79 -3.79 3.21
N LEU A 41 2.55 -3.38 2.21
CA LEU A 41 2.07 -2.86 0.95
C LEU A 41 2.15 -3.94 -0.11
N VAL A 42 1.04 -4.26 -0.76
CA VAL A 42 0.92 -5.36 -1.71
C VAL A 42 0.34 -4.93 -3.05
N PRO A 43 0.73 -5.59 -4.15
CA PRO A 43 0.09 -5.38 -5.46
C PRO A 43 -1.27 -6.08 -5.54
N LEU A 44 -2.31 -5.34 -5.93
CA LEU A 44 -3.63 -5.89 -6.16
C LEU A 44 -4.30 -5.21 -7.36
N ALA A 45 -4.61 -5.96 -8.41
CA ALA A 45 -5.27 -5.46 -9.63
C ALA A 45 -4.64 -4.14 -10.17
N GLY A 46 -3.32 -4.09 -10.27
CA GLY A 46 -2.57 -2.92 -10.76
C GLY A 46 -2.46 -1.76 -9.77
N ARG A 47 -2.94 -1.93 -8.53
CA ARG A 47 -2.87 -0.91 -7.47
C ARG A 47 -1.98 -1.38 -6.32
N LYS A 48 -1.43 -0.43 -5.58
CA LYS A 48 -0.77 -0.68 -4.30
C LYS A 48 -1.81 -0.56 -3.19
N ILE A 49 -1.97 -1.61 -2.40
CA ILE A 49 -2.96 -1.68 -1.30
C ILE A 49 -2.26 -2.14 -0.03
N THR A 50 -2.70 -1.63 1.11
CA THR A 50 -2.25 -2.12 2.41
C THR A 50 -2.91 -3.45 2.75
N GLY A 51 -2.17 -4.30 3.44
CA GLY A 51 -2.64 -5.57 3.96
C GLY A 51 -1.98 -5.94 5.27
N TYR A 52 -2.54 -6.91 5.95
CA TYR A 52 -2.06 -7.41 7.24
C TYR A 52 -1.61 -8.85 7.08
N ILE A 53 -0.39 -9.17 7.51
CA ILE A 53 0.11 -10.54 7.52
C ILE A 53 -0.70 -11.33 8.54
N LEU A 54 -1.29 -12.44 8.11
CA LEU A 54 -2.03 -13.37 8.98
C LEU A 54 -1.18 -14.56 9.42
N SER A 55 -0.39 -15.09 8.50
CA SER A 55 0.51 -16.22 8.73
C SER A 55 1.62 -16.27 7.67
N THR A 56 2.67 -17.00 7.99
CA THR A 56 3.68 -17.46 7.02
C THR A 56 3.35 -18.87 6.60
N VAL A 57 3.52 -19.21 5.32
CA VAL A 57 3.30 -20.55 4.77
C VAL A 57 4.53 -20.99 3.98
N ASP A 58 4.84 -22.28 4.05
CA ASP A 58 6.07 -22.84 3.47
C ASP A 58 5.93 -23.19 1.98
N SER A 59 4.69 -23.25 1.47
CA SER A 59 4.42 -23.63 0.08
C SER A 59 3.42 -22.68 -0.59
N ALA A 60 3.65 -22.46 -1.88
CA ALA A 60 2.75 -21.71 -2.72
C ALA A 60 1.49 -22.52 -3.06
N PRO A 61 0.32 -21.89 -3.19
CA PRO A 61 -0.84 -22.50 -3.84
C PRO A 61 -0.49 -22.88 -5.28
N SER A 62 -0.87 -24.08 -5.69
CA SER A 62 -0.61 -24.57 -7.05
C SER A 62 -1.33 -23.74 -8.12
N GLY A 63 -0.66 -23.46 -9.24
CA GLY A 63 -1.27 -22.88 -10.42
C GLY A 63 -1.49 -21.36 -10.40
N GLN A 64 -0.96 -20.63 -9.43
CA GLN A 64 -1.07 -19.18 -9.38
C GLN A 64 0.30 -18.49 -9.46
N GLN A 65 0.38 -17.42 -10.26
CA GLN A 65 1.54 -16.53 -10.22
C GLN A 65 1.48 -15.67 -8.96
N ILE A 66 2.33 -15.98 -7.99
CA ILE A 66 2.39 -15.26 -6.73
C ILE A 66 3.25 -14.01 -6.88
N LYS A 67 2.69 -12.87 -6.53
CA LYS A 67 3.38 -11.59 -6.54
C LYS A 67 4.08 -11.36 -5.21
N GLU A 68 5.17 -10.62 -5.28
CA GLU A 68 5.93 -10.17 -4.12
C GLU A 68 5.25 -8.99 -3.44
N ILE A 69 5.36 -8.84 -2.12
CA ILE A 69 4.96 -7.62 -1.44
C ILE A 69 5.92 -6.49 -1.83
N TYR A 70 5.43 -5.25 -1.89
CA TYR A 70 6.27 -4.10 -2.20
C TYR A 70 7.14 -3.68 -1.02
N GLU A 71 6.55 -3.66 0.19
CA GLU A 71 7.19 -3.04 1.34
C GLU A 71 6.51 -3.50 2.65
N VAL A 72 7.29 -3.56 3.72
CA VAL A 72 6.79 -3.66 5.10
C VAL A 72 6.64 -2.24 5.64
N LEU A 73 5.41 -1.82 5.90
CA LEU A 73 5.10 -0.44 6.29
C LEU A 73 5.35 -0.16 7.79
N ASP A 74 5.37 -1.20 8.61
CA ASP A 74 5.66 -1.09 10.03
C ASP A 74 6.49 -2.29 10.47
N SER A 75 7.57 -2.02 11.19
CA SER A 75 8.47 -3.06 11.71
C SER A 75 7.90 -3.82 12.90
N ARG A 76 6.81 -3.32 13.49
CA ARG A 76 6.12 -3.93 14.63
C ARG A 76 4.74 -4.42 14.21
N PRO A 77 4.29 -5.59 14.72
CA PRO A 77 2.92 -6.03 14.55
C PRO A 77 1.94 -5.02 15.16
N LEU A 78 0.88 -4.67 14.44
CA LEU A 78 -0.19 -3.80 14.93
C LEU A 78 -1.13 -4.52 15.90
N PHE A 79 -1.12 -5.84 15.86
CA PHE A 79 -1.85 -6.72 16.78
C PHE A 79 -1.10 -8.05 16.96
N PRO A 80 -1.26 -8.73 18.10
CA PRO A 80 -0.58 -9.98 18.38
C PRO A 80 -1.17 -11.13 17.55
N ALA A 81 -0.34 -12.15 17.26
CA ALA A 81 -0.70 -13.29 16.41
C ALA A 81 -1.95 -14.07 16.88
N ASN A 82 -2.21 -14.13 18.18
CA ASN A 82 -3.38 -14.81 18.73
C ASN A 82 -4.71 -14.14 18.32
N GLN A 83 -4.72 -12.85 18.01
CA GLN A 83 -5.93 -12.14 17.54
C GLN A 83 -6.31 -12.51 16.10
N VAL A 84 -5.42 -13.10 15.31
CA VAL A 84 -5.75 -13.55 13.95
C VAL A 84 -6.95 -14.51 13.95
N ARG A 85 -7.00 -15.45 14.93
CA ARG A 85 -8.11 -16.39 15.06
C ARG A 85 -9.44 -15.67 15.34
N PHE A 86 -9.42 -14.66 16.17
CA PHE A 86 -10.58 -13.84 16.49
C PHE A 86 -11.08 -13.07 15.26
N PHE A 87 -10.19 -12.43 14.51
CA PHE A 87 -10.56 -11.74 13.27
C PHE A 87 -11.09 -12.69 12.20
N LYS A 88 -10.49 -13.88 12.04
CA LYS A 88 -11.00 -14.92 11.15
C LYS A 88 -12.41 -15.38 11.56
N TRP A 89 -12.67 -15.50 12.88
CA TRP A 89 -14.00 -15.86 13.39
C TRP A 89 -15.02 -14.75 13.10
N ILE A 90 -14.72 -13.49 13.39
CA ILE A 90 -15.60 -12.35 13.07
C ILE A 90 -15.93 -12.32 11.58
N ALA A 91 -14.90 -12.38 10.73
CA ALA A 91 -15.06 -12.36 9.27
C ALA A 91 -15.99 -13.47 8.78
N LYS A 92 -15.82 -14.68 9.32
CA LYS A 92 -16.68 -15.83 9.00
C LYS A 92 -18.11 -15.65 9.49
N TYR A 93 -18.29 -15.20 10.73
CA TYR A 93 -19.59 -15.06 11.37
C TYR A 93 -20.46 -14.00 10.68
N TYR A 94 -19.87 -12.84 10.36
CA TYR A 94 -20.57 -11.74 9.69
C TYR A 94 -20.48 -11.78 8.17
N HIS A 95 -19.85 -12.80 7.57
CA HIS A 95 -19.61 -12.89 6.12
C HIS A 95 -18.94 -11.62 5.56
N TYR A 96 -18.00 -11.06 6.31
CA TYR A 96 -17.35 -9.79 5.98
C TYR A 96 -15.85 -9.97 5.68
N PRO A 97 -15.27 -9.19 4.73
CA PRO A 97 -13.86 -9.30 4.36
C PRO A 97 -12.94 -9.11 5.56
N ILE A 98 -12.05 -10.08 5.81
CA ILE A 98 -11.18 -10.07 6.99
C ILE A 98 -10.26 -8.84 7.06
N GLY A 99 -9.79 -8.32 5.92
CA GLY A 99 -8.98 -7.09 5.89
C GLY A 99 -9.74 -5.86 6.37
N GLU A 100 -11.03 -5.76 6.06
CA GLU A 100 -11.89 -4.69 6.55
C GLU A 100 -12.26 -4.88 8.03
N VAL A 101 -12.43 -6.12 8.50
CA VAL A 101 -12.61 -6.43 9.93
C VAL A 101 -11.42 -5.94 10.74
N ILE A 102 -10.19 -6.28 10.31
CA ILE A 102 -8.96 -5.86 11.00
C ILE A 102 -8.85 -4.33 10.98
N LYS A 103 -9.06 -3.71 9.84
CA LYS A 103 -9.00 -2.25 9.69
C LYS A 103 -9.98 -1.52 10.61
N THR A 104 -11.19 -2.06 10.80
CA THR A 104 -12.19 -1.48 11.70
C THR A 104 -11.85 -1.70 13.18
N ALA A 105 -11.20 -2.81 13.50
CA ALA A 105 -10.80 -3.13 14.87
C ALA A 105 -9.58 -2.33 15.34
N LEU A 106 -8.76 -1.83 14.43
CA LEU A 106 -7.58 -1.04 14.77
C LEU A 106 -7.93 0.43 15.03
N PRO A 107 -7.26 1.09 16.00
CA PRO A 107 -7.43 2.51 16.27
C PRO A 107 -7.18 3.36 15.01
N ALA A 108 -7.94 4.45 14.88
CA ALA A 108 -7.72 5.44 13.82
C ALA A 108 -6.28 5.98 13.88
N GLY A 109 -5.62 6.01 12.73
CA GLY A 109 -4.21 6.45 12.63
C GLY A 109 -3.20 5.31 12.53
N LEU A 110 -3.49 4.11 13.02
CA LEU A 110 -2.63 2.93 12.78
C LEU A 110 -2.82 2.33 11.38
N THR A 111 -3.97 2.56 10.77
CA THR A 111 -4.26 2.10 9.41
C THR A 111 -3.73 3.11 8.40
N LYS A 112 -2.48 2.93 7.96
CA LYS A 112 -1.93 3.74 6.86
C LYS A 112 -2.72 3.46 5.59
N LYS A 113 -3.26 4.50 4.97
CA LYS A 113 -3.85 4.37 3.64
C LYS A 113 -2.74 4.52 2.61
N SER A 114 -2.63 3.57 1.69
CA SER A 114 -1.81 3.77 0.50
C SER A 114 -2.44 4.90 -0.33
N GLY A 115 -1.69 5.95 -0.56
CA GLY A 115 -2.11 7.09 -1.38
C GLY A 115 -0.95 7.58 -2.24
N ARG A 116 -1.25 8.05 -3.43
CA ARG A 116 -0.26 8.78 -4.24
C ARG A 116 -0.07 10.16 -3.64
N ARG A 117 1.19 10.60 -3.54
CA ARG A 117 1.54 12.00 -3.28
C ARG A 117 2.36 12.49 -4.45
N VAL A 118 2.19 13.74 -4.80
CA VAL A 118 3.07 14.45 -5.74
C VAL A 118 3.96 15.33 -4.91
N LEU A 119 5.26 15.15 -5.07
CA LEU A 119 6.29 15.93 -4.41
C LEU A 119 6.94 16.82 -5.44
N LEU A 120 7.18 18.08 -5.08
CA LEU A 120 7.95 18.99 -5.90
C LEU A 120 9.44 18.64 -5.75
N THR A 121 10.09 18.27 -6.85
CA THR A 121 11.53 18.03 -6.86
C THR A 121 12.29 19.36 -6.96
N GLU A 122 13.60 19.35 -6.65
CA GLU A 122 14.44 20.54 -6.83
C GLU A 122 14.42 21.05 -8.27
N THR A 123 14.40 20.14 -9.26
CA THR A 123 14.29 20.49 -10.68
C THR A 123 12.93 21.12 -10.98
N GLY A 124 11.83 20.56 -10.46
CA GLY A 124 10.49 21.11 -10.62
C GLY A 124 10.36 22.50 -9.98
N SER A 125 10.99 22.71 -8.82
CA SER A 125 11.01 24.02 -8.15
C SER A 125 11.74 25.10 -8.98
N ARG A 126 12.85 24.75 -9.62
CA ARG A 126 13.61 25.67 -10.48
C ARG A 126 12.86 26.07 -11.75
N HIS A 127 11.95 25.23 -12.22
CA HIS A 127 11.16 25.49 -13.44
C HIS A 127 9.71 25.93 -13.11
N SER A 128 9.44 26.30 -11.87
CA SER A 128 8.09 26.64 -11.40
C SER A 128 7.43 27.77 -12.20
N GLU A 129 8.18 28.79 -12.56
CA GLU A 129 7.68 29.95 -13.36
C GLU A 129 7.19 29.53 -14.74
N LEU A 130 7.88 28.59 -15.41
CA LEU A 130 7.47 28.06 -16.71
C LEU A 130 6.19 27.21 -16.59
N ILE A 131 6.10 26.45 -15.50
CA ILE A 131 4.97 25.57 -15.22
C ILE A 131 3.70 26.38 -14.89
N GLU A 132 3.81 27.46 -14.13
CA GLU A 132 2.68 28.35 -13.82
C GLU A 132 2.10 29.04 -15.06
N THR A 133 2.95 29.40 -16.02
CA THR A 133 2.54 30.10 -17.24
C THR A 133 1.80 29.17 -18.22
N GLU A 134 2.17 27.90 -18.28
CA GLU A 134 1.56 26.93 -19.20
C GLU A 134 0.29 26.25 -18.64
N LEU A 135 0.13 26.16 -17.32
CA LEU A 135 -0.87 25.32 -16.69
C LEU A 135 -1.67 26.09 -15.62
N ASN A 136 -2.76 26.66 -16.05
CA ASN A 136 -3.75 27.26 -15.12
C ASN A 136 -4.56 26.16 -14.39
N THR A 137 -3.88 25.37 -13.55
CA THR A 137 -4.52 24.29 -12.78
C THR A 137 -4.54 24.63 -11.28
N PRO A 138 -5.69 24.57 -10.60
CA PRO A 138 -5.82 24.98 -9.19
C PRO A 138 -4.95 24.21 -8.19
N TRP A 139 -4.51 23.00 -8.54
CA TRP A 139 -3.66 22.20 -7.67
C TRP A 139 -2.18 22.54 -7.76
N LEU A 140 -1.76 23.19 -8.84
CA LEU A 140 -0.36 23.54 -9.07
C LEU A 140 0.13 24.59 -8.07
N SER A 141 -0.65 25.65 -7.85
CA SER A 141 -0.33 26.67 -6.83
C SER A 141 -0.20 26.04 -5.44
N SER A 142 -1.08 25.08 -5.10
CA SER A 142 -0.98 24.35 -3.84
C SER A 142 0.25 23.45 -3.76
N LEU A 143 0.73 22.90 -4.86
CA LEU A 143 1.95 22.11 -4.92
C LEU A 143 3.19 23.00 -4.73
N LEU A 144 3.22 24.16 -5.37
CA LEU A 144 4.31 25.13 -5.25
C LEU A 144 4.41 25.69 -3.84
N ASP A 145 3.26 25.99 -3.21
CA ASP A 145 3.18 26.52 -1.85
C ASP A 145 3.59 25.53 -0.78
N LYS A 146 3.16 24.28 -0.91
CA LYS A 146 3.30 23.25 0.13
C LYS A 146 4.43 22.26 -0.11
N GLY A 147 5.01 22.26 -1.32
CA GLY A 147 6.01 21.27 -1.75
C GLY A 147 5.47 19.86 -1.98
N GLU A 148 4.27 19.56 -1.44
CA GLU A 148 3.59 18.28 -1.63
C GLU A 148 2.07 18.43 -1.70
N ILE A 149 1.43 17.59 -2.50
CA ILE A 149 -0.03 17.45 -2.52
C ILE A 149 -0.45 15.99 -2.57
N SER A 150 -1.60 15.69 -2.00
CA SER A 150 -2.23 14.38 -2.12
C SER A 150 -3.62 14.49 -2.75
N PRO A 151 -4.10 13.44 -3.46
CA PRO A 151 -5.44 13.44 -4.04
C PRO A 151 -6.56 13.64 -3.02
N HIS A 152 -6.32 13.30 -1.75
CA HIS A 152 -7.29 13.47 -0.68
C HIS A 152 -7.36 14.90 -0.15
N THR A 153 -6.29 15.66 -0.26
CA THR A 153 -6.21 17.04 0.23
C THR A 153 -6.88 18.02 -0.74
N THR A 154 -6.92 17.67 -2.02
CA THR A 154 -7.35 18.54 -3.11
C THR A 154 -8.75 18.20 -3.66
N GLY A 155 -9.47 17.25 -3.08
CA GLY A 155 -10.84 16.92 -3.48
C GLY A 155 -10.98 16.48 -4.94
N LYS A 156 -11.87 17.11 -5.72
CA LYS A 156 -12.19 16.78 -7.11
C LYS A 156 -11.11 17.17 -8.14
N LEU A 157 -9.93 17.57 -7.74
CA LEU A 157 -8.93 18.25 -8.58
C LEU A 157 -8.15 17.34 -9.55
N TRP A 158 -8.26 16.03 -9.42
CA TRP A 158 -7.50 15.11 -10.27
C TRP A 158 -8.35 14.59 -11.42
N SER A 159 -8.41 15.37 -12.50
CA SER A 159 -9.00 14.93 -13.76
C SER A 159 -8.10 13.87 -14.43
N THR A 160 -8.65 13.16 -15.42
CA THR A 160 -7.85 12.21 -16.23
C THR A 160 -6.71 12.93 -16.95
N LYS A 161 -6.89 14.22 -17.30
CA LYS A 161 -5.86 15.07 -17.92
C LYS A 161 -4.71 15.32 -16.94
N ASP A 162 -5.01 15.67 -15.69
CA ASP A 162 -4.00 15.92 -14.64
C ASP A 162 -3.14 14.68 -14.37
N ARG A 163 -3.74 13.50 -14.34
CA ARG A 163 -3.00 12.25 -14.16
C ARG A 163 -2.02 11.99 -15.30
N ARG A 164 -2.46 12.15 -16.54
CA ARG A 164 -1.59 11.99 -17.72
C ARG A 164 -0.44 12.99 -17.73
N LEU A 165 -0.71 14.21 -17.32
CA LEU A 165 0.29 15.26 -17.22
C LEU A 165 1.36 14.89 -16.19
N LEU A 166 0.96 14.51 -14.98
CA LEU A 166 1.89 14.07 -13.92
C LEU A 166 2.70 12.84 -14.34
N GLU A 167 2.08 11.86 -14.99
CA GLU A 167 2.78 10.68 -15.53
C GLU A 167 3.78 11.05 -16.63
N SER A 168 3.53 12.12 -17.38
CA SER A 168 4.48 12.63 -18.40
C SER A 168 5.68 13.32 -17.75
N TRP A 169 5.53 13.93 -16.59
CA TRP A 169 6.61 14.57 -15.83
C TRP A 169 7.46 13.59 -15.04
N GLU A 170 6.85 12.52 -14.53
CA GLU A 170 7.57 11.45 -13.82
C GLU A 170 8.58 10.72 -14.72
N LYS A 171 8.41 10.78 -16.02
CA LYS A 171 9.27 10.11 -17.03
C LYS A 171 10.41 10.98 -17.59
N LYS A 172 10.50 12.22 -17.23
CA LYS A 172 11.55 13.17 -17.62
C LYS A 172 12.51 13.43 -16.45
#